data_055c4e2152d643dde0e5882fa024da38
#
_entry.id   055c4e2152d643dde0e5882fa024da38
#
_cell.length_a   1.000
_cell.length_b   1.000
_cell.length_c   1.000
_cell.angle_alpha   90.00
_cell.angle_beta   90.00
_cell.angle_gamma   90.00
#
_symmetry.space_group_name_H-M   'P 1'
#
loop_
_entity.id
_entity.type
_entity.pdbx_description
1 polymer ?
#
loop_
_entity_poly.entity_id
_entity_poly.type
_entity_poly.pdbx_seq_one_letter_code
_entity_poly.pdbx_strand_id
1 'polypeptide(L)'
;MTTNKQDAKSPPRVRRPLSRRDFLASAALVGAGLAVSPLLGGCADQSKNTDKTSDNRVARGGNRMKTRKLGQLAVSELGSGCMSISANYGPPADRTQGIAVIRAAHERGVTFFDTAEVYGPFTSEELVGEALEPFRDKVAIASKFGFDLEAGGLNSRPEHIKTVVEDSLKRLRTDRIDLYYQHRVDPNVPIEDVAGAIRDLIKEGKILHFGLSEASATTIRRAHAVQSVAAIQTEYSFMERDPERNGVLATCEELGIGFVPWAPVGMGYLTGKMDAHARFDPKTDLRAEFDRFSPKSLAANWPIVELLKRFAEKKNATPAQIALAWLLAQKPWIVPIPGTRNMDHLNENLGAIAVELTAADLEELETDFSTLTVHGGRMSAKHMRDVDQGV
;
A
#
# COMPACT_ATOMS: atom_id res chain seq x y z
N MET A 1 -1.19 40.84 -61.38
CA MET A 1 -1.84 39.59 -61.88
C MET A 1 -1.02 38.44 -61.42
N THR A 2 -1.44 37.76 -60.37
CA THR A 2 -1.12 36.35 -60.08
C THR A 2 -1.98 35.92 -58.88
N THR A 3 -2.88 35.03 -59.13
CA THR A 3 -3.93 34.53 -58.28
C THR A 3 -3.37 33.46 -57.32
N ASN A 4 -3.58 33.63 -56.04
CA ASN A 4 -3.21 32.67 -54.99
C ASN A 4 -4.41 31.75 -54.71
N LYS A 5 -4.27 30.46 -55.01
CA LYS A 5 -5.27 29.43 -54.68
C LYS A 5 -5.16 29.07 -53.20
N GLN A 6 -6.27 29.22 -52.48
CA GLN A 6 -6.46 28.72 -51.13
C GLN A 6 -6.75 27.21 -51.17
N ASP A 7 -5.91 26.43 -50.48
CA ASP A 7 -6.15 25.00 -50.22
C ASP A 7 -7.12 24.84 -49.05
N ALA A 8 -8.28 24.28 -49.36
CA ALA A 8 -9.29 23.93 -48.37
C ALA A 8 -8.88 22.66 -47.62
N LYS A 9 -8.65 22.78 -46.31
CA LYS A 9 -8.46 21.63 -45.39
C LYS A 9 -9.80 21.00 -45.07
N SER A 10 -9.94 19.70 -45.32
CA SER A 10 -11.08 18.86 -44.93
C SER A 10 -11.16 18.70 -43.40
N PRO A 11 -12.36 18.62 -42.82
CA PRO A 11 -12.53 18.46 -41.34
C PRO A 11 -12.19 17.03 -40.91
N PRO A 12 -11.80 16.83 -39.60
CA PRO A 12 -11.43 15.52 -39.08
C PRO A 12 -12.68 14.61 -38.94
N ARG A 13 -12.50 13.33 -39.33
CA ARG A 13 -13.51 12.29 -39.17
C ARG A 13 -13.73 11.95 -37.69
N VAL A 14 -14.93 12.18 -37.21
CA VAL A 14 -15.43 11.72 -35.91
C VAL A 14 -15.62 10.20 -35.96
N ARG A 15 -14.91 9.45 -35.13
CA ARG A 15 -15.12 8.00 -34.96
C ARG A 15 -16.40 7.79 -34.14
N ARG A 16 -17.35 7.02 -34.68
CA ARG A 16 -18.55 6.57 -33.97
C ARG A 16 -18.18 5.53 -32.91
N PRO A 17 -18.84 5.51 -31.73
CA PRO A 17 -18.64 4.46 -30.74
C PRO A 17 -19.22 3.14 -31.23
N LEU A 18 -18.48 2.04 -30.98
CA LEU A 18 -18.87 0.66 -31.28
C LEU A 18 -20.06 0.24 -30.40
N SER A 19 -21.05 -0.41 -31.00
CA SER A 19 -22.26 -0.85 -30.31
C SER A 19 -22.03 -2.20 -29.64
N ARG A 20 -22.83 -2.47 -28.56
CA ARG A 20 -22.79 -3.71 -27.75
C ARG A 20 -23.01 -5.03 -28.55
N ARG A 21 -23.27 -4.98 -29.83
CA ARG A 21 -23.52 -6.17 -30.66
C ARG A 21 -22.27 -6.77 -31.31
N ASP A 22 -21.15 -6.07 -31.32
CA ASP A 22 -19.93 -6.55 -31.99
C ASP A 22 -19.02 -7.42 -31.09
N PHE A 23 -19.43 -7.67 -29.85
CA PHE A 23 -18.63 -8.42 -28.87
C PHE A 23 -19.04 -9.90 -28.68
N LEU A 24 -20.03 -10.41 -29.41
CA LEU A 24 -20.58 -11.76 -29.20
C LEU A 24 -20.31 -12.78 -30.32
N ALA A 25 -19.34 -12.55 -31.19
CA ALA A 25 -19.06 -13.46 -32.31
C ALA A 25 -17.61 -13.96 -32.31
N SER A 26 -17.16 -14.64 -31.25
CA SER A 26 -15.92 -15.46 -31.32
C SER A 26 -15.81 -16.40 -30.11
N ALA A 27 -16.70 -17.36 -29.98
CA ALA A 27 -16.48 -18.53 -29.13
C ALA A 27 -17.42 -19.68 -29.58
N ALA A 28 -17.01 -20.47 -30.52
CA ALA A 28 -17.52 -21.84 -30.72
C ALA A 28 -16.53 -22.63 -31.58
N LEU A 29 -16.40 -23.90 -31.18
CA LEU A 29 -15.72 -25.03 -31.83
C LEU A 29 -14.35 -25.40 -31.27
N VAL A 30 -14.30 -26.49 -30.54
CA VAL A 30 -14.03 -27.92 -30.83
C VAL A 30 -14.17 -28.67 -29.52
N GLY A 31 -14.93 -29.71 -29.24
CA GLY A 31 -15.22 -30.89 -30.03
C GLY A 31 -14.87 -32.11 -29.20
N ALA A 32 -15.86 -32.87 -28.91
CA ALA A 32 -16.04 -34.12 -28.22
C ALA A 32 -14.99 -35.24 -28.43
N GLY A 33 -14.81 -36.09 -27.42
CA GLY A 33 -14.14 -37.39 -27.52
C GLY A 33 -14.50 -38.28 -26.35
N LEU A 34 -15.28 -39.27 -26.62
CA LEU A 34 -15.98 -40.25 -25.79
C LEU A 34 -15.08 -41.36 -25.20
N ALA A 35 -15.45 -41.78 -24.00
CA ALA A 35 -15.75 -43.17 -23.55
C ALA A 35 -14.59 -44.16 -23.34
N VAL A 36 -14.54 -44.92 -22.31
CA VAL A 36 -15.24 -46.15 -21.90
C VAL A 36 -14.50 -46.78 -20.71
N SER A 37 -15.22 -47.12 -19.63
CA SER A 37 -14.82 -48.12 -18.62
C SER A 37 -14.99 -49.54 -19.19
N PRO A 38 -14.40 -50.63 -18.62
CA PRO A 38 -15.01 -51.30 -17.49
C PRO A 38 -14.09 -52.03 -16.46
N LEU A 39 -14.54 -52.11 -15.22
CA LEU A 39 -14.87 -53.24 -14.33
C LEU A 39 -13.92 -54.46 -14.17
N LEU A 40 -13.86 -54.86 -12.88
CA LEU A 40 -13.57 -56.17 -12.24
C LEU A 40 -12.14 -56.25 -11.68
N GLY A 41 -11.88 -56.50 -10.39
CA GLY A 41 -12.52 -57.34 -9.41
C GLY A 41 -11.40 -58.04 -8.63
N GLY A 42 -11.47 -58.20 -7.31
CA GLY A 42 -10.66 -59.20 -6.64
C GLY A 42 -9.99 -58.82 -5.30
N CYS A 43 -10.67 -59.18 -4.22
CA CYS A 43 -10.23 -59.72 -2.91
C CYS A 43 -8.94 -59.28 -2.20
N ALA A 44 -9.19 -58.76 -1.03
CA ALA A 44 -8.59 -58.99 0.30
C ALA A 44 -7.16 -59.54 0.43
N ASP A 45 -6.30 -58.80 1.12
CA ASP A 45 -5.55 -59.36 2.23
C ASP A 45 -5.22 -58.29 3.31
N GLN A 46 -5.35 -58.71 4.58
CA GLN A 46 -5.10 -57.88 5.76
C GLN A 46 -3.62 -57.96 6.10
N SER A 47 -2.93 -56.82 6.11
CA SER A 47 -1.73 -56.71 6.93
C SER A 47 -1.70 -55.36 7.62
N LYS A 48 -1.62 -55.42 8.94
CA LYS A 48 -1.46 -54.33 9.88
C LYS A 48 -0.25 -53.49 9.50
N ASN A 49 -0.46 -52.25 9.15
CA ASN A 49 0.61 -51.29 9.15
C ASN A 49 0.24 -50.09 10.03
N THR A 50 1.03 -49.91 11.08
CA THR A 50 0.89 -48.88 12.07
C THR A 50 1.02 -47.50 11.42
N ASP A 51 -0.07 -46.80 11.44
CA ASP A 51 -0.22 -45.42 11.00
C ASP A 51 0.66 -44.50 11.92
N LYS A 52 1.83 -44.14 11.46
CA LYS A 52 2.55 -42.98 11.96
C LYS A 52 1.97 -41.76 11.25
N THR A 53 0.82 -41.30 11.70
CA THR A 53 0.39 -39.93 11.46
C THR A 53 1.48 -39.03 12.04
N SER A 54 2.32 -38.52 11.18
CA SER A 54 3.18 -37.37 11.49
C SER A 54 2.27 -36.21 11.79
N ASP A 55 1.99 -36.06 13.09
CA ASP A 55 1.32 -34.92 13.67
C ASP A 55 2.20 -33.69 13.40
N ASN A 56 1.95 -33.05 12.25
CA ASN A 56 2.58 -31.78 11.89
C ASN A 56 1.92 -30.68 12.72
N ARG A 57 2.09 -30.79 14.05
CA ARG A 57 1.87 -29.71 14.98
C ARG A 57 2.95 -28.67 14.69
N VAL A 58 2.64 -27.78 13.72
CA VAL A 58 3.29 -26.48 13.64
C VAL A 58 3.24 -25.88 15.03
N ALA A 59 4.41 -25.73 15.62
CA ALA A 59 4.61 -25.15 16.95
C ALA A 59 3.82 -23.83 17.04
N ARG A 60 2.71 -23.84 17.76
CA ARG A 60 1.91 -22.66 18.10
C ARG A 60 2.64 -21.88 19.23
N GLY A 61 3.80 -21.35 18.91
CA GLY A 61 4.56 -20.40 19.72
C GLY A 61 4.82 -19.10 18.96
N GLY A 62 4.02 -18.80 17.92
CA GLY A 62 4.12 -17.56 17.15
C GLY A 62 3.61 -16.38 17.98
N ASN A 63 4.39 -15.30 18.04
CA ASN A 63 3.96 -14.01 18.59
C ASN A 63 2.63 -13.62 17.92
N ARG A 64 1.58 -13.45 18.75
CA ARG A 64 0.26 -13.03 18.25
C ARG A 64 0.35 -11.58 17.81
N MET A 65 -0.19 -11.25 16.64
CA MET A 65 -0.36 -9.88 16.14
C MET A 65 -0.97 -9.00 17.24
N LYS A 66 -0.25 -7.94 17.63
CA LYS A 66 -0.71 -6.98 18.64
C LYS A 66 -1.61 -5.93 17.99
N THR A 67 -2.36 -5.23 18.84
CA THR A 67 -3.17 -4.09 18.42
C THR A 67 -2.45 -2.80 18.76
N ARG A 68 -2.47 -1.84 17.82
CA ARG A 68 -2.02 -0.46 18.00
C ARG A 68 -3.17 0.50 17.74
N LYS A 69 -2.98 1.76 18.08
CA LYS A 69 -3.99 2.80 17.89
C LYS A 69 -3.50 3.85 16.88
N LEU A 70 -4.37 4.18 15.93
CA LEU A 70 -4.27 5.34 15.06
C LEU A 70 -5.33 6.35 15.54
N GLY A 71 -4.95 7.27 16.44
CA GLY A 71 -5.91 8.04 17.20
C GLY A 71 -6.83 7.14 18.03
N GLN A 72 -8.11 7.10 17.69
CA GLN A 72 -9.09 6.20 18.34
C GLN A 72 -9.28 4.87 17.58
N LEU A 73 -8.81 4.75 16.35
CA LEU A 73 -8.94 3.55 15.54
C LEU A 73 -7.95 2.47 16.00
N ALA A 74 -8.47 1.33 16.45
CA ALA A 74 -7.68 0.18 16.85
C ALA A 74 -7.43 -0.74 15.63
N VAL A 75 -6.15 -1.06 15.35
CA VAL A 75 -5.74 -1.85 14.20
C VAL A 75 -4.61 -2.82 14.57
N SER A 76 -4.34 -3.82 13.72
CA SER A 76 -3.14 -4.66 13.86
C SER A 76 -1.85 -3.83 13.79
N GLU A 77 -0.80 -4.22 14.51
CA GLU A 77 0.49 -3.49 14.55
C GLU A 77 1.23 -3.42 13.21
N LEU A 78 0.90 -4.32 12.27
CA LEU A 78 1.23 -4.22 10.85
C LEU A 78 -0.06 -4.20 10.05
N GLY A 79 -0.15 -3.27 9.09
CA GLY A 79 -1.20 -3.25 8.09
C GLY A 79 -0.74 -3.89 6.76
N SER A 80 -1.61 -3.87 5.77
CA SER A 80 -1.35 -4.34 4.41
C SER A 80 -1.58 -3.21 3.40
N GLY A 81 -0.52 -2.75 2.74
CA GLY A 81 -0.60 -1.84 1.60
C GLY A 81 -1.04 -2.58 0.34
N CYS A 82 -2.14 -2.16 -0.28
CA CYS A 82 -2.72 -2.85 -1.44
C CYS A 82 -2.27 -2.28 -2.79
N MET A 83 -1.55 -1.15 -2.83
CA MET A 83 -1.13 -0.49 -4.06
C MET A 83 -0.35 -1.41 -5.01
N SER A 84 0.64 -2.14 -4.50
CA SER A 84 1.53 -2.98 -5.31
C SER A 84 0.83 -4.17 -5.97
N ILE A 85 -0.40 -4.49 -5.58
CA ILE A 85 -1.20 -5.54 -6.20
C ILE A 85 -1.73 -5.06 -7.55
N SER A 86 -2.19 -3.80 -7.62
CA SER A 86 -2.89 -3.25 -8.78
C SER A 86 -2.04 -2.33 -9.64
N ALA A 87 -0.95 -1.75 -9.10
CA ALA A 87 -0.17 -0.72 -9.82
C ALA A 87 1.23 -0.51 -9.25
N ASN A 88 2.03 0.25 -10.00
CA ASN A 88 3.23 0.98 -9.56
C ASN A 88 4.49 0.17 -9.27
N TYR A 89 4.44 -1.15 -9.28
CA TYR A 89 5.60 -2.03 -9.05
C TYR A 89 5.68 -3.14 -10.10
N GLY A 90 5.54 -2.76 -11.35
CA GLY A 90 5.44 -3.64 -12.50
C GLY A 90 3.97 -3.89 -12.91
N PRO A 91 3.71 -4.82 -13.84
CA PRO A 91 2.34 -5.15 -14.26
C PRO A 91 1.47 -5.54 -13.07
N PRO A 92 0.15 -5.25 -13.08
CA PRO A 92 -0.78 -5.68 -12.04
C PRO A 92 -0.70 -7.19 -11.82
N ALA A 93 -0.93 -7.63 -10.58
CA ALA A 93 -1.14 -9.04 -10.29
C ALA A 93 -2.44 -9.54 -10.94
N ASP A 94 -2.51 -10.84 -11.18
CA ASP A 94 -3.80 -11.49 -11.47
C ASP A 94 -4.79 -11.23 -10.32
N ARG A 95 -6.08 -11.00 -10.67
CA ARG A 95 -7.12 -10.66 -9.70
C ARG A 95 -7.27 -11.74 -8.61
N THR A 96 -7.23 -13.01 -9.00
CA THR A 96 -7.34 -14.15 -8.06
C THR A 96 -6.17 -14.16 -7.08
N GLN A 97 -4.95 -13.93 -7.58
CA GLN A 97 -3.75 -13.80 -6.76
C GLN A 97 -3.87 -12.61 -5.77
N GLY A 98 -4.33 -11.46 -6.24
CA GLY A 98 -4.51 -10.28 -5.40
C GLY A 98 -5.50 -10.52 -4.26
N ILE A 99 -6.66 -11.09 -4.55
CA ILE A 99 -7.67 -11.48 -3.56
C ILE A 99 -7.10 -12.49 -2.56
N ALA A 100 -6.36 -13.50 -3.04
CA ALA A 100 -5.77 -14.52 -2.19
C ALA A 100 -4.76 -13.92 -1.19
N VAL A 101 -3.91 -12.98 -1.62
CA VAL A 101 -2.94 -12.32 -0.73
C VAL A 101 -3.63 -11.45 0.32
N ILE A 102 -4.67 -10.67 -0.05
CA ILE A 102 -5.43 -9.86 0.91
C ILE A 102 -6.11 -10.74 1.96
N ARG A 103 -6.80 -11.80 1.53
CA ARG A 103 -7.46 -12.75 2.43
C ARG A 103 -6.46 -13.46 3.35
N ALA A 104 -5.33 -13.89 2.79
CA ALA A 104 -4.27 -14.51 3.56
C ALA A 104 -3.66 -13.57 4.62
N ALA A 105 -3.55 -12.27 4.33
CA ALA A 105 -3.15 -11.27 5.32
C ALA A 105 -4.15 -11.21 6.49
N HIS A 106 -5.46 -11.16 6.19
CA HIS A 106 -6.51 -11.19 7.21
C HIS A 106 -6.45 -12.48 8.06
N GLU A 107 -6.35 -13.65 7.43
CA GLU A 107 -6.24 -14.94 8.12
C GLU A 107 -5.05 -15.02 9.08
N ARG A 108 -3.99 -14.25 8.80
CA ARG A 108 -2.77 -14.13 9.63
C ARG A 108 -2.85 -13.01 10.67
N GLY A 109 -4.02 -12.39 10.83
CA GLY A 109 -4.30 -11.42 11.88
C GLY A 109 -4.14 -9.95 11.47
N VAL A 110 -3.89 -9.64 10.20
CA VAL A 110 -3.94 -8.25 9.73
C VAL A 110 -5.38 -7.77 9.73
N THR A 111 -5.61 -6.61 10.37
CA THR A 111 -6.94 -5.97 10.43
C THR A 111 -6.96 -4.59 9.79
N PHE A 112 -5.85 -4.11 9.23
CA PHE A 112 -5.73 -2.80 8.60
C PHE A 112 -5.27 -2.94 7.15
N PHE A 113 -6.10 -2.47 6.21
CA PHE A 113 -5.86 -2.56 4.77
C PHE A 113 -5.92 -1.17 4.15
N ASP A 114 -4.86 -0.79 3.44
CA ASP A 114 -4.69 0.54 2.85
C ASP A 114 -4.76 0.48 1.33
N THR A 115 -5.67 1.26 0.75
CA THR A 115 -5.84 1.44 -0.69
C THR A 115 -6.02 2.92 -1.04
N ALA A 116 -6.36 3.24 -2.27
CA ALA A 116 -6.74 4.58 -2.75
C ALA A 116 -7.47 4.50 -4.09
N GLU A 117 -8.30 5.52 -4.40
CA GLU A 117 -8.99 5.65 -5.69
C GLU A 117 -8.02 5.68 -6.88
N VAL A 118 -6.85 6.32 -6.71
CA VAL A 118 -5.84 6.48 -7.78
C VAL A 118 -5.07 5.18 -8.08
N TYR A 119 -5.18 4.14 -7.25
CA TYR A 119 -4.42 2.92 -7.45
C TYR A 119 -5.03 2.04 -8.55
N GLY A 120 -4.35 2.02 -9.71
CA GLY A 120 -4.69 1.24 -10.87
C GLY A 120 -5.77 1.75 -11.84
N PRO A 121 -6.19 3.02 -11.97
CA PRO A 121 -7.11 3.74 -11.09
C PRO A 121 -8.36 2.91 -10.79
N PHE A 122 -8.92 3.06 -9.61
CA PHE A 122 -10.12 2.41 -9.07
C PHE A 122 -9.99 0.89 -8.82
N THR A 123 -9.18 0.17 -9.60
CA THR A 123 -9.10 -1.30 -9.56
C THR A 123 -8.62 -1.84 -8.22
N SER A 124 -7.81 -1.07 -7.47
CA SER A 124 -7.38 -1.47 -6.12
C SER A 124 -8.52 -1.46 -5.11
N GLU A 125 -9.39 -0.44 -5.15
CA GLU A 125 -10.57 -0.40 -4.28
C GLU A 125 -11.56 -1.52 -4.61
N GLU A 126 -11.80 -1.80 -5.90
CA GLU A 126 -12.65 -2.91 -6.32
C GLU A 126 -12.13 -4.27 -5.83
N LEU A 127 -10.80 -4.47 -5.91
CA LEU A 127 -10.16 -5.70 -5.48
C LEU A 127 -10.18 -5.85 -3.96
N VAL A 128 -9.91 -4.78 -3.21
CA VAL A 128 -9.97 -4.75 -1.75
C VAL A 128 -11.41 -4.99 -1.29
N GLY A 129 -12.39 -4.33 -1.91
CA GLY A 129 -13.81 -4.51 -1.63
C GLY A 129 -14.23 -5.97 -1.77
N GLU A 130 -13.93 -6.60 -2.91
CA GLU A 130 -14.27 -8.01 -3.14
C GLU A 130 -13.54 -8.98 -2.18
N ALA A 131 -12.28 -8.69 -1.88
CA ALA A 131 -11.51 -9.55 -0.99
C ALA A 131 -12.02 -9.52 0.45
N LEU A 132 -12.41 -8.34 0.94
CA LEU A 132 -12.74 -8.09 2.35
C LEU A 132 -14.24 -8.09 2.66
N GLU A 133 -15.12 -8.09 1.65
CA GLU A 133 -16.57 -8.14 1.83
C GLU A 133 -17.00 -9.20 2.86
N PRO A 134 -16.49 -10.45 2.87
CA PRO A 134 -16.85 -11.45 3.85
C PRO A 134 -16.37 -11.15 5.29
N PHE A 135 -15.46 -10.21 5.46
CA PHE A 135 -14.81 -9.89 6.74
C PHE A 135 -14.97 -8.41 7.13
N ARG A 136 -15.83 -7.67 6.42
CA ARG A 136 -15.92 -6.20 6.51
C ARG A 136 -15.95 -5.67 7.95
N ASP A 137 -16.71 -6.30 8.82
CA ASP A 137 -16.86 -5.88 10.21
C ASP A 137 -15.67 -6.28 11.13
N LYS A 138 -14.70 -7.01 10.59
CA LYS A 138 -13.51 -7.47 11.34
C LYS A 138 -12.25 -6.71 10.95
N VAL A 139 -12.35 -5.80 9.98
CA VAL A 139 -11.21 -5.08 9.42
C VAL A 139 -11.47 -3.58 9.34
N ALA A 140 -10.40 -2.82 9.37
CA ALA A 140 -10.39 -1.39 9.06
C ALA A 140 -9.86 -1.21 7.63
N ILE A 141 -10.63 -0.54 6.79
CA ILE A 141 -10.24 -0.18 5.42
C ILE A 141 -9.89 1.30 5.41
N ALA A 142 -8.68 1.61 4.95
CA ALA A 142 -8.28 2.96 4.62
C ALA A 142 -8.32 3.17 3.11
N SER A 143 -8.88 4.30 2.66
CA SER A 143 -8.78 4.76 1.28
C SER A 143 -8.43 6.24 1.24
N LYS A 144 -8.23 6.79 0.03
CA LYS A 144 -7.70 8.14 -0.14
C LYS A 144 -8.40 8.85 -1.29
N PHE A 145 -8.61 10.17 -1.14
CA PHE A 145 -9.15 11.10 -2.12
C PHE A 145 -8.17 12.23 -2.43
N GLY A 146 -8.46 13.04 -3.41
CA GLY A 146 -7.80 14.32 -3.64
C GLY A 146 -7.06 14.45 -4.95
N PHE A 147 -7.02 13.40 -5.78
CA PHE A 147 -6.60 13.52 -7.18
C PHE A 147 -7.82 13.75 -8.08
N ASP A 148 -7.66 14.62 -9.09
CA ASP A 148 -8.60 14.71 -10.20
C ASP A 148 -8.18 13.72 -11.29
N LEU A 149 -8.85 12.59 -11.32
CA LEU A 149 -8.49 11.50 -12.25
C LEU A 149 -8.97 11.74 -13.69
N GLU A 150 -9.83 12.73 -13.91
CA GLU A 150 -10.32 13.14 -15.24
C GLU A 150 -9.52 14.30 -15.80
N ALA A 151 -9.41 15.40 -15.02
CA ALA A 151 -8.71 16.61 -15.45
C ALA A 151 -7.20 16.57 -15.16
N GLY A 152 -6.77 15.70 -14.25
CA GLY A 152 -5.40 15.64 -13.74
C GLY A 152 -5.11 16.66 -12.66
N GLY A 153 -4.09 16.38 -11.83
CA GLY A 153 -3.71 17.23 -10.71
C GLY A 153 -4.49 16.92 -9.44
N LEU A 154 -4.61 17.92 -8.55
CA LEU A 154 -5.27 17.78 -7.26
C LEU A 154 -6.65 18.46 -7.26
N ASN A 155 -7.59 17.86 -6.55
CA ASN A 155 -8.93 18.40 -6.34
C ASN A 155 -9.47 17.95 -4.97
N SER A 156 -9.33 18.80 -3.97
CA SER A 156 -9.88 18.57 -2.62
C SER A 156 -11.05 19.50 -2.28
N ARG A 157 -11.78 20.00 -3.29
CA ARG A 157 -12.99 20.79 -3.04
C ARG A 157 -14.06 19.95 -2.34
N PRO A 158 -14.82 20.53 -1.40
CA PRO A 158 -15.85 19.81 -0.65
C PRO A 158 -16.85 19.04 -1.52
N GLU A 159 -17.29 19.60 -2.63
CA GLU A 159 -18.21 18.94 -3.56
C GLU A 159 -17.58 17.74 -4.26
N HIS A 160 -16.28 17.82 -4.61
CA HIS A 160 -15.54 16.70 -5.19
C HIS A 160 -15.36 15.58 -4.15
N ILE A 161 -14.95 15.91 -2.93
CA ILE A 161 -14.80 14.94 -1.84
C ILE A 161 -16.10 14.15 -1.63
N LYS A 162 -17.26 14.84 -1.60
CA LYS A 162 -18.58 14.20 -1.45
C LYS A 162 -18.94 13.27 -2.60
N THR A 163 -18.51 13.60 -3.82
CA THR A 163 -18.74 12.74 -4.99
C THR A 163 -17.86 11.49 -4.95
N VAL A 164 -16.56 11.67 -4.75
CA VAL A 164 -15.61 10.55 -4.83
C VAL A 164 -15.74 9.56 -3.67
N VAL A 165 -16.19 9.99 -2.48
CA VAL A 165 -16.46 9.06 -1.38
C VAL A 165 -17.59 8.09 -1.70
N GLU A 166 -18.67 8.55 -2.35
CA GLU A 166 -19.78 7.68 -2.77
C GLU A 166 -19.32 6.61 -3.75
N ASP A 167 -18.45 6.98 -4.67
CA ASP A 167 -17.91 6.02 -5.65
C ASP A 167 -16.90 5.07 -5.01
N SER A 168 -16.07 5.53 -4.06
CA SER A 168 -15.20 4.67 -3.27
C SER A 168 -15.99 3.65 -2.44
N LEU A 169 -17.09 4.06 -1.80
CA LEU A 169 -17.97 3.14 -1.05
C LEU A 169 -18.55 2.03 -1.95
N LYS A 170 -18.98 2.38 -3.18
CA LYS A 170 -19.46 1.38 -4.16
C LYS A 170 -18.37 0.40 -4.55
N ARG A 171 -17.14 0.89 -4.88
CA ARG A 171 -16.01 0.05 -5.26
C ARG A 171 -15.57 -0.85 -4.11
N LEU A 172 -15.53 -0.33 -2.90
CA LEU A 172 -15.19 -1.05 -1.67
C LEU A 172 -16.30 -1.97 -1.18
N ARG A 173 -17.50 -1.96 -1.79
CA ARG A 173 -18.68 -2.77 -1.42
C ARG A 173 -19.05 -2.64 0.06
N THR A 174 -19.08 -1.42 0.55
CA THR A 174 -19.30 -1.13 1.97
C THR A 174 -20.07 0.19 2.14
N ASP A 175 -20.69 0.34 3.29
CA ASP A 175 -21.42 1.56 3.69
C ASP A 175 -20.54 2.59 4.39
N ARG A 176 -19.29 2.24 4.76
CA ARG A 176 -18.36 3.11 5.49
C ARG A 176 -16.90 2.86 5.11
N ILE A 177 -16.09 3.90 5.22
CA ILE A 177 -14.62 3.83 5.18
C ILE A 177 -14.11 4.11 6.59
N ASP A 178 -13.26 3.23 7.14
CA ASP A 178 -12.80 3.36 8.53
C ASP A 178 -11.81 4.51 8.70
N LEU A 179 -10.97 4.76 7.69
CA LEU A 179 -9.99 5.85 7.70
C LEU A 179 -9.86 6.43 6.29
N TYR A 180 -10.20 7.72 6.12
CA TYR A 180 -10.18 8.36 4.82
C TYR A 180 -9.15 9.47 4.79
N TYR A 181 -8.15 9.33 3.91
CA TYR A 181 -7.05 10.27 3.81
C TYR A 181 -7.26 11.29 2.68
N GLN A 182 -6.90 12.54 2.93
CA GLN A 182 -6.48 13.40 1.83
C GLN A 182 -5.11 12.91 1.34
N HIS A 183 -5.04 12.43 0.09
CA HIS A 183 -3.84 11.75 -0.45
C HIS A 183 -2.66 12.69 -0.64
N ARG A 184 -2.94 13.93 -1.08
CA ARG A 184 -2.00 15.05 -1.15
C ARG A 184 -2.76 16.33 -0.77
N VAL A 185 -2.10 17.22 -0.08
CA VAL A 185 -2.68 18.51 0.28
C VAL A 185 -2.84 19.35 -0.99
N ASP A 186 -4.07 19.77 -1.28
CA ASP A 186 -4.37 20.66 -2.42
C ASP A 186 -4.07 22.11 -2.02
N PRO A 187 -3.07 22.76 -2.63
CA PRO A 187 -2.71 24.13 -2.27
C PRO A 187 -3.79 25.16 -2.66
N ASN A 188 -4.78 24.77 -3.47
CA ASN A 188 -5.85 25.66 -3.94
C ASN A 188 -7.10 25.59 -3.06
N VAL A 189 -7.12 24.70 -2.04
CA VAL A 189 -8.26 24.52 -1.15
C VAL A 189 -7.78 24.63 0.29
N PRO A 190 -8.31 25.57 1.11
CA PRO A 190 -7.98 25.67 2.52
C PRO A 190 -8.18 24.33 3.22
N ILE A 191 -7.20 23.90 4.01
CA ILE A 191 -7.29 22.62 4.70
C ILE A 191 -8.47 22.55 5.68
N GLU A 192 -8.90 23.70 6.17
CA GLU A 192 -10.08 23.84 7.03
C GLU A 192 -11.37 23.48 6.30
N ASP A 193 -11.50 23.82 5.01
CA ASP A 193 -12.65 23.45 4.18
C ASP A 193 -12.67 21.94 3.91
N VAL A 194 -11.50 21.35 3.64
CA VAL A 194 -11.34 19.91 3.51
C VAL A 194 -11.75 19.20 4.80
N ALA A 195 -11.21 19.63 5.94
CA ALA A 195 -11.52 19.06 7.25
C ALA A 195 -13.02 19.26 7.61
N GLY A 196 -13.62 20.38 7.20
CA GLY A 196 -15.05 20.64 7.33
C GLY A 196 -15.91 19.65 6.54
N ALA A 197 -15.56 19.38 5.29
CA ALA A 197 -16.25 18.38 4.45
C ALA A 197 -16.14 16.97 5.04
N ILE A 198 -14.96 16.60 5.52
CA ILE A 198 -14.75 15.30 6.16
C ILE A 198 -15.55 15.17 7.46
N ARG A 199 -15.63 16.24 8.28
CA ARG A 199 -16.46 16.25 9.48
C ARG A 199 -17.93 15.99 9.15
N ASP A 200 -18.45 16.54 8.06
CA ASP A 200 -19.82 16.30 7.64
C ASP A 200 -20.04 14.84 7.20
N LEU A 201 -19.10 14.26 6.45
CA LEU A 201 -19.13 12.84 6.05
C LEU A 201 -19.01 11.88 7.26
N ILE A 202 -18.28 12.28 8.31
CA ILE A 202 -18.22 11.52 9.58
C ILE A 202 -19.60 11.56 10.27
N LYS A 203 -20.28 12.72 10.30
CA LYS A 203 -21.64 12.82 10.86
C LYS A 203 -22.66 12.00 10.07
N GLU A 204 -22.48 11.86 8.76
CA GLU A 204 -23.27 10.99 7.90
C GLU A 204 -22.96 9.49 8.09
N GLY A 205 -21.90 9.14 8.81
CA GLY A 205 -21.47 7.76 9.03
C GLY A 205 -20.74 7.11 7.85
N LYS A 206 -20.47 7.85 6.77
CA LYS A 206 -19.78 7.36 5.58
C LYS A 206 -18.28 7.18 5.80
N ILE A 207 -17.71 7.95 6.71
CA ILE A 207 -16.31 7.91 7.13
C ILE A 207 -16.29 7.83 8.65
N LEU A 208 -15.38 7.03 9.22
CA LEU A 208 -15.25 6.94 10.67
C LEU A 208 -14.11 7.80 11.20
N HIS A 209 -13.00 7.90 10.48
CA HIS A 209 -11.82 8.65 10.89
C HIS A 209 -11.20 9.41 9.71
N PHE A 210 -10.61 10.57 10.02
CA PHE A 210 -9.89 11.41 9.06
C PHE A 210 -8.38 11.19 9.13
N GLY A 211 -7.72 11.19 7.99
CA GLY A 211 -6.26 11.15 7.87
C GLY A 211 -5.72 12.14 6.84
N LEU A 212 -4.43 12.42 6.93
CA LEU A 212 -3.69 13.21 5.94
C LEU A 212 -2.48 12.42 5.47
N SER A 213 -2.12 12.59 4.19
CA SER A 213 -0.91 11.99 3.63
C SER A 213 0.04 13.06 3.09
N GLU A 214 1.33 12.94 3.42
CA GLU A 214 2.39 13.87 3.02
C GLU A 214 2.09 15.32 3.41
N ALA A 215 1.42 15.54 4.55
CA ALA A 215 1.10 16.86 5.10
C ALA A 215 2.18 17.34 6.06
N SER A 216 2.44 18.65 6.05
CA SER A 216 3.36 19.32 6.98
C SER A 216 2.78 19.42 8.39
N ALA A 217 3.64 19.60 9.38
CA ALA A 217 3.24 19.82 10.78
C ALA A 217 2.24 20.98 10.94
N THR A 218 2.38 22.06 10.17
CA THR A 218 1.48 23.21 10.18
C THR A 218 0.10 22.84 9.68
N THR A 219 0.02 22.18 8.52
CA THR A 219 -1.25 21.74 7.92
C THR A 219 -1.96 20.72 8.80
N ILE A 220 -1.22 19.79 9.41
CA ILE A 220 -1.78 18.80 10.36
C ILE A 220 -2.49 19.50 11.51
N ARG A 221 -1.85 20.51 12.14
CA ARG A 221 -2.43 21.27 13.26
C ARG A 221 -3.70 22.02 12.86
N ARG A 222 -3.67 22.67 11.69
CA ARG A 222 -4.84 23.41 11.16
C ARG A 222 -6.02 22.47 10.88
N ALA A 223 -5.77 21.34 10.22
CA ALA A 223 -6.80 20.34 9.98
C ALA A 223 -7.37 19.76 11.28
N HIS A 224 -6.49 19.40 12.22
CA HIS A 224 -6.87 18.79 13.51
C HIS A 224 -7.72 19.71 14.37
N ALA A 225 -7.53 21.04 14.27
CA ALA A 225 -8.33 22.05 14.98
C ALA A 225 -9.80 22.08 14.49
N VAL A 226 -10.09 21.68 13.25
CA VAL A 226 -11.45 21.66 12.67
C VAL A 226 -12.10 20.28 12.83
N GLN A 227 -11.35 19.23 12.52
CA GLN A 227 -11.75 17.84 12.64
C GLN A 227 -10.56 17.01 13.10
N SER A 228 -10.74 16.24 14.18
CA SER A 228 -9.66 15.38 14.71
C SER A 228 -9.09 14.49 13.62
N VAL A 229 -7.77 14.59 13.40
CA VAL A 229 -7.00 13.72 12.52
C VAL A 229 -6.60 12.49 13.32
N ALA A 230 -6.91 11.32 12.81
CA ALA A 230 -6.60 10.03 13.47
C ALA A 230 -5.23 9.47 13.06
N ALA A 231 -4.81 9.72 11.81
CA ALA A 231 -3.54 9.20 11.31
C ALA A 231 -2.89 10.12 10.28
N ILE A 232 -1.55 10.13 10.28
CA ILE A 232 -0.73 10.71 9.21
C ILE A 232 -0.05 9.57 8.47
N GLN A 233 -0.08 9.63 7.13
CA GLN A 233 0.62 8.66 6.28
C GLN A 233 1.73 9.36 5.50
N THR A 234 2.99 9.02 5.78
CA THR A 234 4.18 9.62 5.13
C THR A 234 5.23 8.52 4.90
N GLU A 235 6.10 8.70 3.89
CA GLU A 235 7.23 7.79 3.71
C GLU A 235 8.11 7.78 4.94
N TYR A 236 8.29 6.60 5.52
CA TYR A 236 9.18 6.40 6.65
C TYR A 236 9.73 4.98 6.65
N SER A 237 11.04 4.86 6.73
CA SER A 237 11.74 3.58 6.74
C SER A 237 13.10 3.74 7.40
N PHE A 238 13.84 2.66 7.55
CA PHE A 238 15.20 2.70 8.08
C PHE A 238 16.12 3.66 7.31
N MET A 239 15.86 3.90 5.99
CA MET A 239 16.64 4.81 5.17
C MET A 239 15.96 6.16 4.86
N GLU A 240 14.66 6.31 5.12
CA GLU A 240 13.93 7.59 4.95
C GLU A 240 13.49 8.10 6.32
N ARG A 241 14.15 9.12 6.81
CA ARG A 241 14.05 9.58 8.19
C ARG A 241 13.53 11.04 8.34
N ASP A 242 13.06 11.65 7.26
CA ASP A 242 12.57 13.04 7.28
C ASP A 242 11.47 13.31 8.31
N PRO A 243 10.49 12.41 8.57
CA PRO A 243 9.46 12.64 9.57
C PRO A 243 9.99 12.89 10.99
N GLU A 244 11.20 12.43 11.32
CA GLU A 244 11.86 12.68 12.61
C GLU A 244 12.35 14.13 12.76
N ARG A 245 12.65 14.80 11.63
CA ARG A 245 13.33 16.10 11.59
C ARG A 245 12.42 17.26 11.19
N ASN A 246 11.36 16.96 10.40
CA ASN A 246 10.45 17.99 9.85
C ASN A 246 9.28 18.34 10.77
N GLY A 247 9.25 17.81 12.00
CA GLY A 247 8.23 18.09 13.00
C GLY A 247 6.96 17.24 12.89
N VAL A 248 6.82 16.39 11.87
CA VAL A 248 5.61 15.60 11.66
C VAL A 248 5.41 14.56 12.78
N LEU A 249 6.44 13.76 13.12
CA LEU A 249 6.35 12.81 14.24
C LEU A 249 6.11 13.48 15.59
N ALA A 250 6.78 14.61 15.84
CA ALA A 250 6.56 15.39 17.07
C ALA A 250 5.12 15.92 17.18
N THR A 251 4.53 16.36 16.04
CA THR A 251 3.13 16.79 16.00
C THR A 251 2.16 15.62 16.21
N CYS A 252 2.46 14.46 15.65
CA CYS A 252 1.66 13.25 15.89
C CYS A 252 1.66 12.87 17.39
N GLU A 253 2.82 12.88 18.03
CA GLU A 253 2.96 12.57 19.46
C GLU A 253 2.18 13.57 20.33
N GLU A 254 2.32 14.87 20.07
CA GLU A 254 1.63 15.94 20.80
C GLU A 254 0.12 15.86 20.69
N LEU A 255 -0.42 15.57 19.51
CA LEU A 255 -1.85 15.57 19.23
C LEU A 255 -2.51 14.19 19.40
N GLY A 256 -1.75 13.14 19.75
CA GLY A 256 -2.27 11.77 19.89
C GLY A 256 -2.69 11.14 18.55
N ILE A 257 -2.03 11.54 17.46
CA ILE A 257 -2.28 11.07 16.11
C ILE A 257 -1.41 9.85 15.82
N GLY A 258 -1.96 8.80 15.21
CA GLY A 258 -1.19 7.66 14.74
C GLY A 258 -0.37 7.97 13.50
N PHE A 259 0.65 7.17 13.24
CA PHE A 259 1.51 7.36 12.08
C PHE A 259 1.62 6.07 11.26
N VAL A 260 1.42 6.18 9.95
CA VAL A 260 1.38 5.06 9.01
C VAL A 260 2.51 5.19 7.99
N PRO A 261 3.66 4.52 8.22
CA PRO A 261 4.73 4.48 7.26
C PRO A 261 4.31 3.80 5.95
N TRP A 262 4.31 4.52 4.83
CA TRP A 262 4.31 3.87 3.53
C TRP A 262 5.75 3.61 3.07
N ALA A 263 5.97 2.67 2.15
CA ALA A 263 7.27 2.15 1.75
C ALA A 263 8.18 1.72 2.92
N PRO A 264 7.67 1.01 3.93
CA PRO A 264 8.41 0.72 5.16
C PRO A 264 9.66 -0.15 4.96
N VAL A 265 9.77 -0.80 3.79
CA VAL A 265 10.97 -1.56 3.37
C VAL A 265 11.70 -0.87 2.20
N GLY A 266 11.60 0.47 2.10
CA GLY A 266 12.27 1.26 1.07
C GLY A 266 11.87 0.84 -0.35
N MET A 267 10.58 0.67 -0.64
CA MET A 267 10.05 0.17 -1.91
C MET A 267 10.72 -1.16 -2.36
N GLY A 268 11.10 -2.00 -1.39
CA GLY A 268 11.76 -3.29 -1.60
C GLY A 268 13.29 -3.24 -1.55
N TYR A 269 13.92 -2.08 -1.52
CA TYR A 269 15.39 -1.97 -1.49
C TYR A 269 16.00 -2.56 -0.22
N LEU A 270 15.39 -2.30 0.93
CA LEU A 270 15.85 -2.78 2.24
C LEU A 270 15.71 -4.31 2.44
N THR A 271 15.11 -5.01 1.48
CA THR A 271 15.08 -6.49 1.46
C THR A 271 16.43 -7.10 1.07
N GLY A 272 17.34 -6.31 0.47
CA GLY A 272 18.62 -6.78 -0.06
C GLY A 272 18.52 -7.63 -1.33
N LYS A 273 17.35 -7.64 -2.00
CA LYS A 273 17.10 -8.36 -3.26
C LYS A 273 17.32 -7.51 -4.52
N MET A 274 17.63 -6.22 -4.35
CA MET A 274 17.90 -5.27 -5.43
C MET A 274 19.30 -4.69 -5.30
N ASP A 275 20.12 -4.92 -6.30
CA ASP A 275 21.49 -4.38 -6.41
C ASP A 275 21.57 -3.32 -7.53
N ALA A 276 22.77 -2.85 -7.84
CA ALA A 276 23.04 -1.88 -8.90
C ALA A 276 22.64 -2.34 -10.33
N HIS A 277 22.37 -3.64 -10.50
CA HIS A 277 21.92 -4.20 -11.78
C HIS A 277 20.40 -4.24 -11.92
N ALA A 278 19.65 -3.93 -10.86
CA ALA A 278 18.19 -3.86 -10.92
C ALA A 278 17.73 -2.89 -12.01
N ARG A 279 16.68 -3.27 -12.74
CA ARG A 279 16.06 -2.45 -13.79
C ARG A 279 14.56 -2.43 -13.58
N PHE A 280 13.97 -1.27 -13.84
CA PHE A 280 12.55 -1.02 -13.65
C PHE A 280 11.94 -0.55 -14.97
N ASP A 281 10.80 -1.10 -15.34
CA ASP A 281 10.08 -0.68 -16.54
C ASP A 281 9.40 0.69 -16.29
N PRO A 282 9.80 1.76 -17.00
CA PRO A 282 9.24 3.10 -16.77
C PRO A 282 7.75 3.24 -17.08
N LYS A 283 7.13 2.24 -17.73
CA LYS A 283 5.70 2.24 -18.03
C LYS A 283 4.85 1.68 -16.90
N THR A 284 5.44 0.86 -16.04
CA THR A 284 4.67 0.09 -15.04
C THR A 284 5.25 0.18 -13.63
N ASP A 285 6.47 0.72 -13.47
CA ASP A 285 7.18 0.72 -12.19
C ASP A 285 7.67 2.14 -11.83
N LEU A 286 7.10 2.73 -10.80
CA LEU A 286 7.44 4.08 -10.31
C LEU A 286 8.92 4.25 -9.99
N ARG A 287 9.61 3.18 -9.58
CA ARG A 287 11.02 3.25 -9.18
C ARG A 287 11.92 3.69 -10.33
N ALA A 288 11.48 3.49 -11.59
CA ALA A 288 12.20 3.96 -12.76
C ALA A 288 12.36 5.49 -12.81
N GLU A 289 11.45 6.24 -12.15
CA GLU A 289 11.47 7.72 -12.13
C GLU A 289 12.25 8.30 -10.94
N PHE A 290 12.65 7.46 -9.96
CA PHE A 290 13.23 7.95 -8.71
C PHE A 290 14.76 7.77 -8.70
N ASP A 291 15.49 8.87 -8.46
CA ASP A 291 16.96 8.85 -8.44
C ASP A 291 17.53 7.87 -7.40
N ARG A 292 16.80 7.62 -6.31
CA ARG A 292 17.15 6.60 -5.30
C ARG A 292 17.32 5.20 -5.89
N PHE A 293 16.65 4.90 -7.02
CA PHE A 293 16.72 3.62 -7.74
C PHE A 293 17.61 3.66 -8.98
N SER A 294 18.37 4.75 -9.19
CA SER A 294 19.42 4.76 -10.22
C SER A 294 20.53 3.74 -9.86
N PRO A 295 21.21 3.13 -10.84
CA PRO A 295 22.32 2.20 -10.55
C PRO A 295 23.37 2.78 -9.62
N LYS A 296 23.66 4.08 -9.74
CA LYS A 296 24.60 4.80 -8.89
C LYS A 296 24.10 4.87 -7.44
N SER A 297 22.85 5.26 -7.23
CA SER A 297 22.27 5.38 -5.89
C SER A 297 22.10 4.00 -5.24
N LEU A 298 21.66 2.98 -5.99
CA LEU A 298 21.57 1.61 -5.50
C LEU A 298 22.93 1.09 -5.01
N ALA A 299 24.00 1.30 -5.79
CA ALA A 299 25.36 0.91 -5.38
C ALA A 299 25.82 1.69 -4.14
N ALA A 300 25.60 3.01 -4.11
CA ALA A 300 26.04 3.87 -3.01
C ALA A 300 25.29 3.61 -1.68
N ASN A 301 24.01 3.18 -1.76
CA ASN A 301 23.18 2.84 -0.60
C ASN A 301 23.39 1.40 -0.10
N TRP A 302 24.15 0.57 -0.82
CA TRP A 302 24.33 -0.86 -0.45
C TRP A 302 24.84 -1.09 0.97
N PRO A 303 25.74 -0.24 1.56
CA PRO A 303 26.15 -0.39 2.95
C PRO A 303 24.98 -0.38 3.95
N ILE A 304 23.85 0.30 3.64
CA ILE A 304 22.64 0.28 4.47
C ILE A 304 22.02 -1.13 4.48
N VAL A 305 22.01 -1.78 3.31
CA VAL A 305 21.52 -3.17 3.19
C VAL A 305 22.45 -4.15 3.92
N GLU A 306 23.77 -3.95 3.83
CA GLU A 306 24.74 -4.78 4.55
C GLU A 306 24.60 -4.65 6.06
N LEU A 307 24.32 -3.43 6.55
CA LEU A 307 24.00 -3.21 7.95
C LEU A 307 22.77 -4.03 8.38
N LEU A 308 21.68 -3.96 7.63
CA LEU A 308 20.47 -4.76 7.93
C LEU A 308 20.71 -6.27 7.83
N LYS A 309 21.53 -6.73 6.88
CA LYS A 309 21.91 -8.16 6.76
C LYS A 309 22.66 -8.65 7.99
N ARG A 310 23.63 -7.88 8.50
CA ARG A 310 24.36 -8.21 9.71
C ARG A 310 23.43 -8.40 10.92
N PHE A 311 22.45 -7.50 11.09
CA PHE A 311 21.45 -7.64 12.14
C PHE A 311 20.47 -8.80 11.89
N ALA A 312 20.15 -9.06 10.63
CA ALA A 312 19.31 -10.18 10.25
C ALA A 312 19.95 -11.52 10.66
N GLU A 313 21.24 -11.70 10.40
CA GLU A 313 22.01 -12.85 10.86
C GLU A 313 22.03 -12.96 12.40
N LYS A 314 22.32 -11.85 13.11
CA LYS A 314 22.33 -11.77 14.58
C LYS A 314 20.99 -12.17 15.20
N LYS A 315 19.87 -11.86 14.52
CA LYS A 315 18.51 -12.08 15.01
C LYS A 315 17.80 -13.30 14.39
N ASN A 316 18.48 -14.07 13.54
CA ASN A 316 17.87 -15.15 12.75
C ASN A 316 16.62 -14.68 12.01
N ALA A 317 16.72 -13.55 11.32
CA ALA A 317 15.66 -12.86 10.62
C ALA A 317 16.10 -12.51 9.19
N THR A 318 15.25 -11.82 8.43
CA THR A 318 15.61 -11.23 7.13
C THR A 318 15.84 -9.73 7.24
N PRO A 319 16.56 -9.09 6.31
CA PRO A 319 16.72 -7.63 6.30
C PRO A 319 15.39 -6.87 6.29
N ALA A 320 14.38 -7.37 5.54
CA ALA A 320 13.03 -6.82 5.54
C ALA A 320 12.38 -6.87 6.93
N GLN A 321 12.54 -7.98 7.64
CA GLN A 321 12.03 -8.14 9.00
C GLN A 321 12.73 -7.20 9.99
N ILE A 322 14.05 -7.00 9.87
CA ILE A 322 14.78 -6.02 10.69
C ILE A 322 14.26 -4.61 10.43
N ALA A 323 14.08 -4.22 9.16
CA ALA A 323 13.57 -2.89 8.80
C ALA A 323 12.16 -2.64 9.35
N LEU A 324 11.28 -3.63 9.30
CA LEU A 324 9.92 -3.53 9.84
C LEU A 324 9.92 -3.55 11.38
N ALA A 325 10.72 -4.41 12.01
CA ALA A 325 10.85 -4.47 13.47
C ALA A 325 11.42 -3.16 14.02
N TRP A 326 12.38 -2.55 13.31
CA TRP A 326 12.89 -1.23 13.65
C TRP A 326 11.79 -0.17 13.67
N LEU A 327 10.93 -0.11 12.65
CA LEU A 327 9.77 0.81 12.62
C LEU A 327 8.81 0.54 13.79
N LEU A 328 8.53 -0.72 14.07
CA LEU A 328 7.64 -1.11 15.17
C LEU A 328 8.22 -0.71 16.54
N ALA A 329 9.54 -0.63 16.67
CA ALA A 329 10.23 -0.24 17.90
C ALA A 329 10.27 1.29 18.13
N GLN A 330 10.05 2.12 17.10
CA GLN A 330 10.18 3.57 17.23
C GLN A 330 9.13 4.18 18.16
N LYS A 331 7.85 3.88 17.93
CA LYS A 331 6.74 4.41 18.75
C LYS A 331 5.57 3.42 18.73
N PRO A 332 4.78 3.33 19.83
CA PRO A 332 3.66 2.40 19.90
C PRO A 332 2.45 2.77 19.03
N TRP A 333 2.45 3.95 18.46
CA TRP A 333 1.41 4.47 17.56
C TRP A 333 1.84 4.50 16.08
N ILE A 334 2.96 3.84 15.74
CA ILE A 334 3.42 3.65 14.37
C ILE A 334 2.91 2.30 13.85
N VAL A 335 2.23 2.29 12.70
CA VAL A 335 1.65 1.12 12.05
C VAL A 335 2.14 1.04 10.61
N PRO A 336 3.25 0.33 10.33
CA PRO A 336 3.75 0.17 8.97
C PRO A 336 2.78 -0.63 8.09
N ILE A 337 2.73 -0.28 6.79
CA ILE A 337 1.87 -0.93 5.79
C ILE A 337 2.70 -1.55 4.65
N PRO A 338 3.51 -2.59 4.91
CA PRO A 338 4.22 -3.26 3.84
C PRO A 338 3.24 -3.83 2.82
N GLY A 339 3.46 -3.50 1.53
CA GLY A 339 2.64 -3.97 0.43
C GLY A 339 3.34 -5.09 -0.35
N THR A 340 2.58 -6.13 -0.70
CA THR A 340 3.07 -7.21 -1.57
C THR A 340 1.94 -7.89 -2.32
N ARG A 341 2.26 -8.49 -3.47
CA ARG A 341 1.41 -9.40 -4.24
C ARG A 341 1.92 -10.85 -4.20
N ASN A 342 2.95 -11.11 -3.41
CA ASN A 342 3.58 -12.42 -3.27
C ASN A 342 3.34 -12.99 -1.87
N MET A 343 2.93 -14.25 -1.79
CA MET A 343 2.59 -14.92 -0.53
C MET A 343 3.81 -15.10 0.38
N ASP A 344 4.98 -15.41 -0.19
CA ASP A 344 6.20 -15.58 0.58
C ASP A 344 6.67 -14.25 1.17
N HIS A 345 6.57 -13.15 0.41
CA HIS A 345 6.86 -11.82 0.92
C HIS A 345 5.84 -11.37 1.99
N LEU A 346 4.57 -11.79 1.87
CA LEU A 346 3.58 -11.55 2.94
C LEU A 346 4.01 -12.24 4.23
N ASN A 347 4.36 -13.52 4.15
CA ASN A 347 4.83 -14.30 5.30
C ASN A 347 6.11 -13.71 5.90
N GLU A 348 7.07 -13.30 5.05
CA GLU A 348 8.31 -12.63 5.45
C GLU A 348 8.00 -11.33 6.22
N ASN A 349 7.16 -10.45 5.65
CA ASN A 349 6.79 -9.17 6.28
C ASN A 349 6.11 -9.38 7.63
N LEU A 350 5.15 -10.28 7.71
CA LEU A 350 4.42 -10.56 8.96
C LEU A 350 5.30 -11.23 10.02
N GLY A 351 6.35 -11.95 9.60
CA GLY A 351 7.36 -12.49 10.52
C GLY A 351 8.13 -11.43 11.30
N ALA A 352 8.11 -10.18 10.88
CA ALA A 352 8.76 -9.07 11.59
C ALA A 352 8.24 -8.87 13.03
N ILE A 353 6.99 -9.22 13.32
CA ILE A 353 6.42 -9.11 14.68
C ILE A 353 7.08 -10.05 15.70
N ALA A 354 7.80 -11.06 15.22
CA ALA A 354 8.53 -11.99 16.09
C ALA A 354 9.99 -11.55 16.33
N VAL A 355 10.46 -10.53 15.63
CA VAL A 355 11.83 -10.01 15.77
C VAL A 355 11.87 -9.01 16.92
N GLU A 356 12.60 -9.36 17.97
CA GLU A 356 12.82 -8.48 19.12
C GLU A 356 14.16 -7.73 18.95
N LEU A 357 14.08 -6.41 18.84
CA LEU A 357 15.21 -5.49 18.90
C LEU A 357 15.30 -4.91 20.31
N THR A 358 16.36 -5.21 21.02
CA THR A 358 16.63 -4.65 22.34
C THR A 358 17.06 -3.18 22.23
N ALA A 359 17.05 -2.43 23.34
CA ALA A 359 17.57 -1.06 23.35
C ALA A 359 19.02 -0.98 22.85
N ALA A 360 19.87 -1.97 23.18
CA ALA A 360 21.24 -2.05 22.70
C ALA A 360 21.32 -2.31 21.17
N ASP A 361 20.41 -3.14 20.63
CA ASP A 361 20.34 -3.37 19.19
C ASP A 361 19.94 -2.09 18.44
N LEU A 362 18.98 -1.35 18.98
CA LEU A 362 18.53 -0.07 18.40
C LEU A 362 19.63 0.99 18.45
N GLU A 363 20.38 1.10 19.55
CA GLU A 363 21.52 2.00 19.69
C GLU A 363 22.65 1.64 18.73
N GLU A 364 22.97 0.35 18.58
CA GLU A 364 23.96 -0.14 17.62
C GLU A 364 23.55 0.17 16.17
N LEU A 365 22.27 -0.12 15.82
CA LEU A 365 21.70 0.20 14.49
C LEU A 365 21.79 1.70 14.19
N GLU A 366 21.46 2.56 15.16
CA GLU A 366 21.50 4.00 15.00
C GLU A 366 22.93 4.53 14.87
N THR A 367 23.86 4.03 15.70
CA THR A 367 25.27 4.40 15.65
C THR A 367 25.87 4.07 14.29
N ASP A 368 25.65 2.85 13.82
CA ASP A 368 26.20 2.41 12.54
C ASP A 368 25.56 3.14 11.36
N PHE A 369 24.22 3.34 11.40
CA PHE A 369 23.51 4.10 10.35
C PHE A 369 23.98 5.56 10.30
N SER A 370 24.30 6.19 11.43
CA SER A 370 24.76 7.58 11.47
C SER A 370 26.05 7.84 10.69
N THR A 371 26.83 6.79 10.41
CA THR A 371 28.06 6.86 9.60
C THR A 371 27.78 6.76 8.09
N LEU A 372 26.54 6.42 7.71
CA LEU A 372 26.15 6.18 6.33
C LEU A 372 25.41 7.39 5.76
N THR A 373 25.50 7.57 4.45
CA THR A 373 24.76 8.62 3.73
C THR A 373 23.74 7.97 2.81
N VAL A 374 22.50 8.46 2.83
CA VAL A 374 21.47 8.05 1.88
C VAL A 374 21.61 8.84 0.59
N HIS A 375 21.71 8.16 -0.53
CA HIS A 375 21.87 8.74 -1.86
C HIS A 375 20.59 8.66 -2.67
N GLY A 376 20.31 9.71 -3.44
CA GLY A 376 19.12 9.84 -4.28
C GLY A 376 17.87 10.29 -3.51
N GLY A 377 17.07 11.14 -4.16
CA GLY A 377 15.81 11.63 -3.62
C GLY A 377 14.77 10.50 -3.45
N ARG A 378 13.93 10.60 -2.43
CA ARG A 378 12.88 9.62 -2.13
C ARG A 378 11.80 9.50 -3.22
N MET A 379 11.56 10.60 -3.93
CA MET A 379 10.63 10.68 -5.06
C MET A 379 11.22 11.54 -6.18
N SER A 380 10.63 11.50 -7.38
CA SER A 380 10.99 12.42 -8.47
C SER A 380 10.58 13.85 -8.14
N ALA A 381 11.21 14.84 -8.79
CA ALA A 381 10.86 16.26 -8.62
C ALA A 381 9.37 16.54 -8.94
N LYS A 382 8.76 15.74 -9.83
CA LYS A 382 7.33 15.82 -10.14
C LYS A 382 6.49 15.44 -8.91
N HIS A 383 6.76 14.31 -8.27
CA HIS A 383 6.01 13.83 -7.11
C HIS A 383 6.29 14.66 -5.84
N MET A 384 7.51 15.23 -5.73
CA MET A 384 7.85 16.12 -4.62
C MET A 384 7.09 17.45 -4.63
N ARG A 385 6.57 17.89 -5.80
CA ARG A 385 5.73 19.10 -5.87
C ARG A 385 4.38 18.93 -5.18
N ASP A 386 3.90 17.70 -5.09
CA ASP A 386 2.62 17.38 -4.45
C ASP A 386 2.78 17.08 -2.94
N VAL A 387 4.00 17.20 -2.40
CA VAL A 387 4.29 17.09 -0.96
C VAL A 387 4.14 18.47 -0.32
N ASP A 388 3.35 18.56 0.73
CA ASP A 388 3.13 19.80 1.46
C ASP A 388 4.39 20.25 2.22
N GLN A 389 4.87 21.43 1.92
CA GLN A 389 6.06 22.04 2.53
C GLN A 389 5.74 22.97 3.71
N GLY A 390 4.46 23.15 4.05
CA GLY A 390 4.03 23.97 5.19
C GLY A 390 4.16 25.47 4.96
N VAL A 391 4.01 25.93 3.74
CA VAL A 391 4.07 27.37 3.38
C VAL A 391 2.74 28.06 3.68
#